data_9cb57b482ace6e11fb798b028b81929b
#
_entry.id   9cb57b482ace6e11fb798b028b81929b
#
_cell.length_a   1.000
_cell.length_b   1.000
_cell.length_c   1.000
_cell.angle_alpha   90.00
_cell.angle_beta   90.00
_cell.angle_gamma   90.00
#
_symmetry.space_group_name_H-M   'P 1'
#
loop_
_entity.id
_entity.type
_entity.pdbx_description
1 polymer ?
#
loop_
_entity_poly.entity_id
_entity_poly.type
_entity_poly.pdbx_seq_one_letter_code
_entity_poly.pdbx_strand_id
1 'polypeptide(L)'
;MDFFENHGCPLKVERGDRVFPVSDKSSDIIDTLVNECLAKNVVFKYNEQVEKVEKVDENFIVKTKSNTYVCDKLVIATGGASYTSTGSKGDGYKFAKSFNHKITEIKPSLCPIVIEEYIPKEMFDFTL
;
A
#
# COMPACT_ATOMS: atom_id res chain seq x y z
N MET A 1 -15.18 8.71 -2.21
CA MET A 1 -14.70 10.11 -2.37
C MET A 1 -15.00 10.90 -1.10
N ASP A 2 -16.15 10.71 -0.50
CA ASP A 2 -16.65 11.49 0.65
C ASP A 2 -15.67 11.64 1.82
N PHE A 3 -14.88 10.59 2.12
CA PHE A 3 -13.87 10.69 3.18
C PHE A 3 -12.89 11.84 2.95
N PHE A 4 -12.27 11.92 1.78
CA PHE A 4 -11.27 12.94 1.47
C PHE A 4 -11.90 14.34 1.36
N GLU A 5 -13.05 14.45 0.72
CA GLU A 5 -13.75 15.72 0.54
C GLU A 5 -14.22 16.29 1.88
N ASN A 6 -14.74 15.43 2.79
CA ASN A 6 -15.13 15.83 4.14
C ASN A 6 -13.93 16.24 5.03
N HIS A 7 -12.71 15.84 4.65
CA HIS A 7 -11.48 16.20 5.35
C HIS A 7 -10.66 17.27 4.61
N GLY A 8 -11.31 18.02 3.69
CA GLY A 8 -10.70 19.17 3.04
C GLY A 8 -9.78 18.86 1.85
N CYS A 9 -9.85 17.64 1.31
CA CYS A 9 -9.14 17.26 0.10
C CYS A 9 -10.14 17.05 -1.05
N PRO A 10 -10.46 18.09 -1.84
CA PRO A 10 -11.39 17.98 -2.95
C PRO A 10 -10.81 17.10 -4.06
N LEU A 11 -11.66 16.25 -4.62
CA LEU A 11 -11.29 15.27 -5.62
C LEU A 11 -11.92 15.61 -6.97
N LYS A 12 -11.26 15.17 -8.05
CA LYS A 12 -11.77 15.18 -9.43
C LYS A 12 -11.72 13.79 -10.02
N VAL A 13 -12.65 13.50 -10.92
CA VAL A 13 -12.66 12.27 -11.72
C VAL A 13 -12.14 12.57 -13.10
N GLU A 14 -11.14 11.84 -13.55
CA GLU A 14 -10.57 11.93 -14.89
C GLU A 14 -11.00 10.73 -15.75
N ARG A 15 -10.58 10.74 -17.02
CA ARG A 15 -10.88 9.67 -17.99
C ARG A 15 -10.54 8.29 -17.41
N GLY A 16 -11.44 7.33 -17.60
CA GLY A 16 -11.31 5.96 -17.10
C GLY A 16 -11.59 5.84 -15.60
N ASP A 17 -12.46 6.72 -15.08
CA ASP A 17 -12.90 6.75 -13.68
C ASP A 17 -11.75 6.85 -12.66
N ARG A 18 -10.63 7.45 -13.09
CA ARG A 18 -9.50 7.68 -12.21
C ARG A 18 -9.74 8.91 -11.34
N VAL A 19 -9.56 8.74 -10.05
CA VAL A 19 -9.77 9.81 -9.07
C VAL A 19 -8.45 10.41 -8.62
N PHE A 20 -8.36 11.74 -8.70
CA PHE A 20 -7.19 12.51 -8.27
C PHE A 20 -7.60 13.68 -7.38
N PRO A 21 -6.70 14.22 -6.53
CA PRO A 21 -6.95 15.50 -5.88
C PRO A 21 -7.01 16.61 -6.93
N VAL A 22 -7.87 17.60 -6.71
CA VAL A 22 -7.99 18.76 -7.62
C VAL A 22 -6.66 19.51 -7.79
N SER A 23 -5.83 19.48 -6.76
CA SER A 23 -4.49 20.09 -6.75
C SER A 23 -3.44 19.35 -7.60
N ASP A 24 -3.73 18.14 -8.06
CA ASP A 24 -2.78 17.21 -8.70
C ASP A 24 -1.56 16.84 -7.83
N LYS A 25 -1.64 17.06 -6.52
CA LYS A 25 -0.57 16.74 -5.57
C LYS A 25 -0.92 15.49 -4.76
N SER A 26 -0.14 14.44 -4.90
CA SER A 26 -0.29 13.23 -4.08
C SER A 26 -0.08 13.48 -2.57
N SER A 27 0.68 14.54 -2.21
CA SER A 27 0.85 14.96 -0.83
C SER A 27 -0.47 15.25 -0.13
N ASP A 28 -1.43 15.86 -0.82
CA ASP A 28 -2.72 16.23 -0.20
C ASP A 28 -3.52 15.00 0.25
N ILE A 29 -3.40 13.90 -0.47
CA ILE A 29 -3.97 12.60 -0.07
C ILE A 29 -3.26 12.08 1.18
N ILE A 30 -1.93 12.13 1.19
CA ILE A 30 -1.11 11.66 2.32
C ILE A 30 -1.40 12.50 3.55
N ASP A 31 -1.38 13.82 3.41
CA ASP A 31 -1.60 14.77 4.52
C ASP A 31 -3.00 14.60 5.13
N THR A 32 -4.02 14.39 4.29
CA THR A 32 -5.38 14.10 4.76
C THR A 32 -5.42 12.85 5.62
N LEU A 33 -4.81 11.76 5.18
CA LEU A 33 -4.78 10.50 5.95
C LEU A 33 -3.97 10.63 7.24
N VAL A 34 -2.81 11.28 7.18
CA VAL A 34 -1.94 11.50 8.34
C VAL A 34 -2.62 12.36 9.38
N ASN A 35 -3.24 13.47 8.96
CA ASN A 35 -3.94 14.37 9.86
C ASN A 35 -5.10 13.67 10.57
N GLU A 36 -5.88 12.86 9.87
CA GLU A 36 -6.97 12.09 10.47
C GLU A 36 -6.44 11.03 11.45
N CYS A 37 -5.34 10.38 11.15
CA CYS A 37 -4.67 9.47 12.07
C CYS A 37 -4.22 10.19 13.35
N LEU A 38 -3.59 11.36 13.21
CA LEU A 38 -3.15 12.18 14.36
C LEU A 38 -4.32 12.65 15.20
N ALA A 39 -5.42 13.07 14.58
CA ALA A 39 -6.64 13.47 15.27
C ALA A 39 -7.25 12.33 16.10
N LYS A 40 -6.99 11.08 15.72
CA LYS A 40 -7.41 9.87 16.45
C LYS A 40 -6.33 9.29 17.36
N ASN A 41 -5.28 10.05 17.65
CA ASN A 41 -4.16 9.66 18.51
C ASN A 41 -3.39 8.41 18.01
N VAL A 42 -3.35 8.18 16.70
CA VAL A 42 -2.52 7.12 16.12
C VAL A 42 -1.05 7.49 16.27
N VAL A 43 -0.25 6.56 16.75
CA VAL A 43 1.20 6.74 16.90
C VAL A 43 1.91 6.12 15.70
N PHE A 44 2.62 6.95 14.92
CA PHE A 44 3.46 6.49 13.83
C PHE A 44 4.84 6.06 14.34
N LYS A 45 5.30 4.90 13.92
CA LYS A 45 6.64 4.39 14.16
C LYS A 45 7.35 4.19 12.82
N TYR A 46 8.22 5.13 12.47
CA TYR A 46 9.00 5.08 11.25
C TYR A 46 10.31 4.31 11.47
N ASN A 47 10.89 3.78 10.39
CA ASN A 47 12.13 3.00 10.41
C ASN A 47 12.06 1.73 11.27
N GLU A 48 10.86 1.21 11.47
CA GLU A 48 10.56 0.02 12.25
C GLU A 48 10.13 -1.13 11.32
N GLN A 49 11.10 -1.72 10.64
CA GLN A 49 10.84 -2.87 9.78
C GLN A 49 10.42 -4.07 10.64
N VAL A 50 9.23 -4.59 10.39
CA VAL A 50 8.74 -5.79 11.07
C VAL A 50 9.45 -7.02 10.51
N GLU A 51 10.08 -7.79 11.39
CA GLU A 51 10.80 -9.02 11.04
C GLU A 51 9.97 -10.27 11.34
N LYS A 52 9.20 -10.24 12.42
CA LYS A 52 8.42 -11.38 12.88
C LYS A 52 7.12 -10.95 13.53
N VAL A 53 6.10 -11.76 13.32
CA VAL A 53 4.81 -11.64 13.98
C VAL A 53 4.44 -13.00 14.56
N GLU A 54 3.99 -13.01 15.81
CA GLU A 54 3.59 -14.21 16.54
C GLU A 54 2.26 -13.96 17.27
N LYS A 55 1.44 -14.98 17.42
CA LYS A 55 0.30 -14.95 18.32
C LYS A 55 0.65 -15.74 19.57
N VAL A 56 0.53 -15.12 20.74
CA VAL A 56 0.75 -15.74 22.04
C VAL A 56 -0.51 -15.48 22.87
N ASP A 57 -1.19 -16.53 23.21
CA ASP A 57 -2.52 -16.48 23.84
C ASP A 57 -3.48 -15.60 23.02
N GLU A 58 -4.04 -14.56 23.60
CA GLU A 58 -4.96 -13.64 22.93
C GLU A 58 -4.26 -12.45 22.27
N ASN A 59 -2.94 -12.29 22.44
CA ASN A 59 -2.19 -11.13 21.97
C ASN A 59 -1.33 -11.44 20.75
N PHE A 60 -1.06 -10.42 19.94
CA PHE A 60 -0.06 -10.47 18.91
C PHE A 60 1.23 -9.80 19.37
N ILE A 61 2.36 -10.43 19.07
CA ILE A 61 3.69 -9.91 19.32
C ILE A 61 4.31 -9.56 17.97
N VAL A 62 4.63 -8.28 17.80
CA VAL A 62 5.24 -7.74 16.59
C VAL A 62 6.69 -7.38 16.92
N LYS A 63 7.63 -8.08 16.29
CA LYS A 63 9.06 -7.85 16.48
C LYS A 63 9.63 -7.10 15.29
N THR A 64 10.30 -6.01 15.57
CA THR A 64 11.12 -5.25 14.63
C THR A 64 12.59 -5.48 14.93
N LYS A 65 13.46 -4.88 14.14
CA LYS A 65 14.90 -4.94 14.41
C LYS A 65 15.28 -4.31 15.76
N SER A 66 14.55 -3.32 16.20
CA SER A 66 14.89 -2.50 17.37
C SER A 66 13.96 -2.69 18.57
N ASN A 67 12.72 -3.10 18.32
CA ASN A 67 11.66 -3.08 19.33
C ASN A 67 10.76 -4.34 19.27
N THR A 68 10.00 -4.52 20.33
CA THR A 68 8.91 -5.51 20.39
C THR A 68 7.64 -4.83 20.85
N TYR A 69 6.55 -5.01 20.10
CA TYR A 69 5.23 -4.46 20.40
C TYR A 69 4.26 -5.59 20.70
N VAL A 70 3.32 -5.33 21.61
CA VAL A 70 2.24 -6.25 21.94
C VAL A 70 0.92 -5.55 21.66
N CYS A 71 -0.02 -6.24 21.01
CA CYS A 71 -1.34 -5.71 20.71
C CYS A 71 -2.41 -6.79 20.70
N ASP A 72 -3.65 -6.41 20.98
CA ASP A 72 -4.81 -7.32 20.95
C ASP A 72 -5.24 -7.65 19.52
N LYS A 73 -5.04 -6.73 18.60
CA LYS A 73 -5.41 -6.86 17.18
C LYS A 73 -4.31 -6.36 16.29
N LEU A 74 -4.05 -7.10 15.23
CA LEU A 74 -3.04 -6.78 14.23
C LEU A 74 -3.66 -6.72 12.84
N VAL A 75 -3.36 -5.65 12.10
CA VAL A 75 -3.69 -5.52 10.69
C VAL A 75 -2.41 -5.52 9.88
N ILE A 76 -2.30 -6.45 8.92
CA ILE A 76 -1.17 -6.53 7.99
C ILE A 76 -1.59 -5.83 6.69
N ALA A 77 -1.03 -4.65 6.45
CA ALA A 77 -1.35 -3.81 5.29
C ALA A 77 -0.07 -3.39 4.53
N THR A 78 0.87 -4.33 4.38
CA THR A 78 2.22 -4.10 3.83
C THR A 78 2.27 -4.02 2.31
N GLY A 79 1.13 -4.08 1.63
CA GLY A 79 1.05 -4.14 0.17
C GLY A 79 1.49 -5.49 -0.40
N GLY A 80 1.53 -5.56 -1.73
CA GLY A 80 1.90 -6.78 -2.47
C GLY A 80 3.37 -6.82 -2.87
N ALA A 81 3.67 -7.40 -4.03
CA ALA A 81 5.02 -7.57 -4.56
C ALA A 81 5.21 -6.95 -5.97
N SER A 82 4.29 -6.08 -6.41
CA SER A 82 4.30 -5.52 -7.77
C SER A 82 5.32 -4.39 -7.95
N TYR A 83 5.53 -3.57 -6.91
CA TYR A 83 6.44 -2.42 -6.96
C TYR A 83 7.45 -2.50 -5.80
N THR A 84 8.41 -3.39 -5.92
CA THR A 84 9.43 -3.63 -4.88
C THR A 84 10.31 -2.42 -4.59
N SER A 85 10.50 -1.53 -5.57
CA SER A 85 11.22 -0.27 -5.42
C SER A 85 10.53 0.72 -4.47
N THR A 86 9.22 0.62 -4.28
CA THR A 86 8.45 1.45 -3.34
C THR A 86 8.31 0.83 -1.94
N GLY A 87 8.99 -0.29 -1.68
CA GLY A 87 9.00 -0.96 -0.38
C GLY A 87 8.05 -2.15 -0.27
N SER A 88 7.14 -2.36 -1.23
CA SER A 88 6.20 -3.49 -1.24
C SER A 88 6.86 -4.79 -1.68
N LYS A 89 7.54 -5.48 -0.75
CA LYS A 89 8.34 -6.70 -1.03
C LYS A 89 7.59 -8.00 -0.77
N GLY A 90 6.30 -7.93 -0.46
CA GLY A 90 5.48 -9.11 -0.19
C GLY A 90 5.68 -9.69 1.23
N ASP A 91 6.13 -8.89 2.20
CA ASP A 91 6.34 -9.35 3.58
C ASP A 91 5.04 -9.87 4.23
N GLY A 92 3.89 -9.28 3.86
CA GLY A 92 2.58 -9.75 4.31
C GLY A 92 2.31 -11.22 4.00
N TYR A 93 2.81 -11.73 2.87
CA TYR A 93 2.67 -13.15 2.53
C TYR A 93 3.46 -14.06 3.47
N LYS A 94 4.64 -13.63 3.94
CA LYS A 94 5.43 -14.37 4.93
C LYS A 94 4.70 -14.42 6.26
N PHE A 95 4.16 -13.28 6.70
CA PHE A 95 3.40 -13.21 7.95
C PHE A 95 2.13 -14.07 7.88
N ALA A 96 1.38 -14.00 6.77
CA ALA A 96 0.21 -14.85 6.58
C ALA A 96 0.56 -16.34 6.64
N LYS A 97 1.67 -16.75 6.00
CA LYS A 97 2.14 -18.15 6.09
C LYS A 97 2.49 -18.56 7.51
N SER A 98 3.06 -17.67 8.33
CA SER A 98 3.39 -18.00 9.74
C SER A 98 2.16 -18.27 10.59
N PHE A 99 0.98 -17.78 10.14
CA PHE A 99 -0.33 -18.09 10.73
C PHE A 99 -1.06 -19.24 10.03
N ASN A 100 -0.36 -20.08 9.26
CA ASN A 100 -0.89 -21.20 8.51
C ASN A 100 -1.92 -20.84 7.41
N HIS A 101 -1.93 -19.59 6.94
CA HIS A 101 -2.75 -19.24 5.79
C HIS A 101 -2.14 -19.81 4.49
N LYS A 102 -3.00 -20.36 3.65
CA LYS A 102 -2.62 -20.78 2.31
C LYS A 102 -2.46 -19.56 1.41
N ILE A 103 -1.29 -19.39 0.84
CA ILE A 103 -1.01 -18.35 -0.17
C ILE A 103 -1.01 -18.99 -1.55
N THR A 104 -1.86 -18.50 -2.44
CA THR A 104 -1.86 -18.92 -3.84
C THR A 104 -0.58 -18.43 -4.53
N GLU A 105 -0.20 -19.09 -5.62
CA GLU A 105 0.96 -18.66 -6.40
C GLU A 105 0.80 -17.21 -6.88
N ILE A 106 1.81 -16.40 -6.60
CA ILE A 106 1.82 -14.99 -7.01
C ILE A 106 2.28 -14.95 -8.46
N LYS A 107 1.40 -14.50 -9.35
CA LYS A 107 1.68 -14.33 -10.77
C LYS A 107 1.49 -12.89 -11.20
N PRO A 108 2.28 -12.40 -12.16
CA PRO A 108 2.05 -11.09 -12.74
C PRO A 108 0.71 -11.10 -13.49
N SER A 109 -0.08 -10.04 -13.33
CA SER A 109 -1.36 -9.87 -14.01
C SER A 109 -1.26 -8.87 -15.15
N LEU A 110 -0.54 -7.78 -14.93
CA LEU A 110 -0.29 -6.73 -15.90
C LEU A 110 1.22 -6.54 -16.02
N CYS A 111 1.78 -6.80 -17.20
CA CYS A 111 3.22 -6.64 -17.45
C CYS A 111 3.43 -5.75 -18.68
N PRO A 112 4.46 -4.89 -18.67
CA PRO A 112 4.86 -4.18 -19.87
C PRO A 112 5.35 -5.17 -20.93
N ILE A 113 5.02 -4.91 -22.18
CA ILE A 113 5.56 -5.64 -23.33
C ILE A 113 6.85 -4.93 -23.74
N VAL A 114 7.93 -5.67 -23.81
CA VAL A 114 9.19 -5.18 -24.39
C VAL A 114 9.17 -5.49 -25.88
N ILE A 115 9.25 -4.45 -26.71
CA ILE A 115 9.32 -4.58 -28.17
C ILE A 115 10.76 -4.29 -28.58
N GLU A 116 11.41 -5.22 -29.23
CA GLU A 116 12.81 -5.11 -29.67
C GLU A 116 12.96 -4.26 -30.94
N GLU A 117 11.88 -4.08 -31.69
CA GLU A 117 11.86 -3.26 -32.91
C GLU A 117 11.42 -1.83 -32.61
N TYR A 118 11.98 -0.86 -33.36
CA TYR A 118 11.56 0.52 -33.27
C TYR A 118 10.14 0.67 -33.82
N ILE A 119 9.21 1.08 -32.98
CA ILE A 119 7.85 1.44 -33.36
C ILE A 119 7.72 2.97 -33.33
N PRO A 120 7.35 3.61 -34.44
CA PRO A 120 7.12 5.05 -34.47
C PRO A 120 6.10 5.50 -33.43
N LYS A 121 6.30 6.69 -32.85
CA LYS A 121 5.42 7.23 -31.80
C LYS A 121 3.95 7.31 -32.21
N GLU A 122 3.69 7.54 -33.48
CA GLU A 122 2.36 7.65 -34.06
C GLU A 122 1.54 6.36 -33.93
N MET A 123 2.20 5.21 -33.77
CA MET A 123 1.52 3.93 -33.56
C MET A 123 1.09 3.68 -32.10
N PHE A 124 1.51 4.53 -31.16
CA PHE A 124 1.11 4.46 -29.75
C PHE A 124 -0.11 5.33 -29.41
N ASP A 125 -0.60 6.11 -30.37
CA ASP A 125 -1.77 6.98 -30.17
C ASP A 125 -3.08 6.19 -30.32
N PHE A 126 -3.18 5.09 -29.54
CA PHE A 126 -4.45 4.38 -29.39
C PHE A 126 -5.33 5.16 -28.40
N THR A 127 -6.16 6.03 -28.95
CA THR A 127 -7.33 6.52 -28.27
C THR A 127 -8.32 5.37 -28.12
N LEU A 128 -8.28 4.69 -26.99
CA LEU A 128 -9.38 3.83 -26.56
C LEU A 128 -10.47 4.68 -25.93
#